data_35e88560529e9d01d5c1f862ad105726
#
_entry.id   35e88560529e9d01d5c1f862ad105726
#
_cell.length_a   1.000
_cell.length_b   1.000
_cell.length_c   1.000
_cell.angle_alpha   90.00
_cell.angle_beta   90.00
_cell.angle_gamma   90.00
#
_symmetry.space_group_name_H-M   'P 1'
#
loop_
_entity.id
_entity.type
_entity.pdbx_description
1 polymer ?
#
loop_
_entity_poly.entity_id
_entity_poly.type
_entity_poly.pdbx_seq_one_letter_code
_entity_poly.pdbx_strand_id
1 'polypeptide(L)'
;MLGAMNAVIAVVLLLVAALPPQAAAPVTYRVRLETSKGVIVIAVHRAWAPNGADRFRELVESGYYDGARFFRVRKATWVQFGIAADPKVAQAWRTRTIPDDPFAGISNKRGTIAFAFKDRDGRTTQVFINLKDNSATHDPEPFVVFGDVERGMDAADALYAEYGEAAGGGIRAGRQDPVFQGGNAYLKDKFPLLDYIISARIVGP
;
A
#
# COMPACT_ATOMS: atom_id res chain seq x y z
N MET A 1 -58.33 -51.39 -15.93
CA MET A 1 -56.93 -51.67 -15.70
C MET A 1 -56.22 -50.33 -15.53
N LEU A 2 -55.99 -49.89 -14.27
CA LEU A 2 -55.23 -48.65 -13.96
C LEU A 2 -53.78 -49.01 -13.72
N GLY A 3 -52.90 -48.52 -14.56
CA GLY A 3 -51.45 -48.62 -14.36
C GLY A 3 -50.96 -47.52 -13.45
N ALA A 4 -50.37 -47.90 -12.29
CA ALA A 4 -49.75 -47.00 -11.33
C ALA A 4 -48.36 -46.58 -11.84
N MET A 5 -48.14 -45.29 -12.01
CA MET A 5 -46.90 -44.69 -12.40
C MET A 5 -46.13 -44.29 -11.12
N ASN A 6 -45.07 -45.06 -10.75
CA ASN A 6 -44.18 -44.75 -9.63
C ASN A 6 -43.23 -43.64 -10.01
N ALA A 7 -43.38 -42.46 -9.41
CA ALA A 7 -42.42 -41.38 -9.51
C ALA A 7 -41.28 -41.58 -8.49
N VAL A 8 -40.07 -41.81 -8.96
CA VAL A 8 -38.88 -41.87 -8.12
C VAL A 8 -38.34 -40.42 -7.95
N ILE A 9 -38.49 -39.88 -6.73
CA ILE A 9 -37.91 -38.58 -6.40
C ILE A 9 -36.45 -38.80 -6.00
N ALA A 10 -35.55 -38.37 -6.86
CA ALA A 10 -34.12 -38.33 -6.57
C ALA A 10 -33.80 -37.09 -5.70
N VAL A 11 -33.46 -37.31 -4.43
CA VAL A 11 -32.96 -36.25 -3.54
C VAL A 11 -31.48 -36.05 -3.80
N VAL A 12 -31.11 -34.94 -4.44
CA VAL A 12 -29.74 -34.53 -4.61
C VAL A 12 -29.25 -33.80 -3.35
N LEU A 13 -28.46 -34.48 -2.53
CA LEU A 13 -27.76 -33.85 -1.39
C LEU A 13 -26.61 -33.00 -1.92
N LEU A 14 -26.77 -31.67 -1.91
CA LEU A 14 -25.65 -30.73 -2.13
C LEU A 14 -24.75 -30.73 -0.86
N LEU A 15 -23.56 -31.35 -0.97
CA LEU A 15 -22.52 -31.21 0.04
C LEU A 15 -21.92 -29.79 -0.09
N VAL A 16 -22.33 -28.90 0.80
CA VAL A 16 -21.67 -27.60 0.98
C VAL A 16 -20.34 -27.86 1.72
N ALA A 17 -19.24 -27.92 0.97
CA ALA A 17 -17.90 -27.98 1.57
C ALA A 17 -17.66 -26.66 2.31
N ALA A 18 -17.57 -26.70 3.65
CA ALA A 18 -17.16 -25.55 4.44
C ALA A 18 -15.71 -25.21 4.11
N LEU A 19 -15.48 -24.00 3.62
CA LEU A 19 -14.12 -23.46 3.45
C LEU A 19 -13.43 -23.45 4.83
N PRO A 20 -12.14 -23.84 4.90
CA PRO A 20 -11.40 -23.78 6.16
C PRO A 20 -11.37 -22.32 6.66
N PRO A 21 -11.45 -22.09 7.98
CA PRO A 21 -11.37 -20.75 8.54
C PRO A 21 -10.08 -20.09 8.10
N GLN A 22 -10.18 -18.96 7.43
CA GLN A 22 -9.02 -18.17 7.03
C GLN A 22 -8.31 -17.70 8.29
N ALA A 23 -7.01 -18.04 8.42
CA ALA A 23 -6.23 -17.65 9.59
C ALA A 23 -6.29 -16.12 9.76
N ALA A 24 -6.61 -15.67 10.98
CA ALA A 24 -6.64 -14.25 11.28
C ALA A 24 -5.30 -13.61 10.94
N ALA A 25 -5.32 -12.43 10.29
CA ALA A 25 -4.10 -11.70 9.97
C ALA A 25 -3.30 -11.41 11.26
N PRO A 26 -1.96 -11.57 11.25
CA PRO A 26 -1.16 -11.33 12.44
C PRO A 26 -1.31 -9.89 12.93
N VAL A 27 -1.31 -9.71 14.25
CA VAL A 27 -1.47 -8.39 14.89
C VAL A 27 -0.32 -7.44 14.51
N THR A 28 0.87 -7.99 14.31
CA THR A 28 2.06 -7.28 13.83
C THR A 28 2.79 -8.17 12.84
N TYR A 29 3.30 -7.57 11.75
CA TYR A 29 4.16 -8.25 10.78
C TYR A 29 5.22 -7.29 10.25
N ARG A 30 6.28 -7.81 9.66
CA ARG A 30 7.36 -7.02 9.09
C ARG A 30 7.35 -7.09 7.57
N VAL A 31 7.61 -5.96 6.93
CA VAL A 31 7.82 -5.87 5.49
C VAL A 31 9.24 -5.39 5.21
N ARG A 32 9.98 -6.17 4.44
CA ARG A 32 11.30 -5.81 3.92
C ARG A 32 11.13 -5.21 2.53
N LEU A 33 11.45 -3.92 2.40
CA LEU A 33 11.61 -3.26 1.11
C LEU A 33 13.10 -3.31 0.74
N GLU A 34 13.43 -4.00 -0.33
CA GLU A 34 14.74 -3.93 -0.96
C GLU A 34 14.71 -2.79 -1.96
N THR A 35 15.54 -1.78 -1.76
CA THR A 35 15.52 -0.56 -2.61
C THR A 35 16.86 -0.32 -3.27
N SER A 36 16.89 0.58 -4.26
CA SER A 36 18.14 1.05 -4.90
C SER A 36 19.11 1.75 -3.94
N LYS A 37 18.68 2.14 -2.72
CA LYS A 37 19.51 2.79 -1.68
C LYS A 37 19.79 1.88 -0.47
N GLY A 38 19.30 0.65 -0.47
CA GLY A 38 19.47 -0.28 0.63
C GLY A 38 18.14 -0.83 1.12
N VAL A 39 18.19 -1.52 2.25
CA VAL A 39 17.02 -2.21 2.81
C VAL A 39 16.31 -1.31 3.83
N ILE A 40 14.99 -1.21 3.69
CA ILE A 40 14.10 -0.60 4.67
C ILE A 40 13.22 -1.73 5.24
N VAL A 41 13.17 -1.86 6.56
CA VAL A 41 12.27 -2.82 7.24
C VAL A 41 11.21 -2.04 7.99
N ILE A 42 9.95 -2.32 7.67
CA ILE A 42 8.78 -1.69 8.25
C ILE A 42 8.10 -2.68 9.18
N ALA A 43 7.91 -2.32 10.45
CA ALA A 43 7.00 -3.00 11.35
C ALA A 43 5.59 -2.47 11.11
N VAL A 44 4.64 -3.34 10.82
CA VAL A 44 3.24 -3.00 10.56
C VAL A 44 2.39 -3.45 11.75
N HIS A 45 1.63 -2.53 12.32
CA HIS A 45 0.82 -2.73 13.52
C HIS A 45 -0.67 -2.65 13.17
N ARG A 46 -1.29 -3.81 12.98
CA ARG A 46 -2.70 -3.88 12.61
C ARG A 46 -3.62 -3.18 13.63
N ALA A 47 -3.22 -3.17 14.91
CA ALA A 47 -3.98 -2.50 15.97
C ALA A 47 -4.01 -0.96 15.82
N TRP A 48 -3.07 -0.35 15.09
CA TRP A 48 -3.03 1.11 14.87
C TRP A 48 -3.99 1.55 13.77
N ALA A 49 -4.08 0.77 12.69
CA ALA A 49 -4.93 1.04 11.54
C ALA A 49 -5.23 -0.26 10.79
N PRO A 50 -6.26 -1.02 11.19
CA PRO A 50 -6.53 -2.34 10.64
C PRO A 50 -6.78 -2.35 9.12
N ASN A 51 -7.57 -1.41 8.59
CA ASN A 51 -7.82 -1.34 7.15
C ASN A 51 -6.55 -1.02 6.36
N GLY A 52 -5.75 -0.06 6.85
CA GLY A 52 -4.47 0.29 6.24
C GLY A 52 -3.46 -0.86 6.29
N ALA A 53 -3.31 -1.50 7.44
CA ALA A 53 -2.41 -2.64 7.61
C ALA A 53 -2.79 -3.82 6.70
N ASP A 54 -4.07 -4.19 6.66
CA ASP A 54 -4.56 -5.29 5.81
C ASP A 54 -4.37 -4.96 4.32
N ARG A 55 -4.66 -3.73 3.87
CA ARG A 55 -4.41 -3.28 2.50
C ARG A 55 -2.91 -3.30 2.16
N PHE A 56 -2.05 -2.82 3.04
CA PHE A 56 -0.60 -2.83 2.80
C PHE A 56 -0.07 -4.26 2.65
N ARG A 57 -0.59 -5.19 3.48
CA ARG A 57 -0.29 -6.61 3.37
C ARG A 57 -0.70 -7.18 2.01
N GLU A 58 -1.95 -6.95 1.58
CA GLU A 58 -2.48 -7.40 0.28
C GLU A 58 -1.60 -6.92 -0.88
N LEU A 59 -1.19 -5.65 -0.86
CA LEU A 59 -0.33 -5.06 -1.88
C LEU A 59 1.09 -5.69 -1.89
N VAL A 60 1.66 -5.96 -0.72
CA VAL A 60 2.97 -6.63 -0.61
C VAL A 60 2.89 -8.07 -1.09
N GLU A 61 1.89 -8.84 -0.64
CA GLU A 61 1.68 -10.24 -1.03
C GLU A 61 1.42 -10.41 -2.52
N SER A 62 0.74 -9.45 -3.15
CA SER A 62 0.51 -9.44 -4.61
C SER A 62 1.72 -8.98 -5.44
N GLY A 63 2.82 -8.55 -4.81
CA GLY A 63 3.98 -7.98 -5.51
C GLY A 63 3.73 -6.60 -6.11
N TYR A 64 2.66 -5.91 -5.69
CA TYR A 64 2.25 -4.61 -6.24
C TYR A 64 3.35 -3.55 -6.22
N TYR A 65 4.20 -3.55 -5.18
CA TYR A 65 5.26 -2.58 -5.01
C TYR A 65 6.58 -2.92 -5.72
N ASP A 66 6.71 -4.12 -6.30
CA ASP A 66 7.93 -4.52 -7.00
C ASP A 66 8.17 -3.61 -8.21
N GLY A 67 9.34 -3.02 -8.27
CA GLY A 67 9.71 -2.03 -9.29
C GLY A 67 9.09 -0.64 -9.11
N ALA A 68 8.21 -0.42 -8.15
CA ALA A 68 7.59 0.89 -7.91
C ALA A 68 8.65 1.95 -7.55
N ARG A 69 8.48 3.17 -8.08
CA ARG A 69 9.42 4.26 -7.82
C ARG A 69 8.95 5.17 -6.70
N PHE A 70 9.93 5.76 -5.99
CA PHE A 70 9.69 6.85 -5.05
C PHE A 70 9.49 8.14 -5.85
N PHE A 71 8.29 8.31 -6.41
CA PHE A 71 8.00 9.37 -7.38
C PHE A 71 7.85 10.76 -6.76
N ARG A 72 7.73 10.85 -5.43
CA ARG A 72 7.62 12.11 -4.71
C ARG A 72 8.46 12.06 -3.45
N VAL A 73 9.60 12.74 -3.48
CA VAL A 73 10.52 12.84 -2.34
C VAL A 73 10.68 14.30 -1.95
N ARG A 74 10.11 14.69 -0.80
CA ARG A 74 10.36 15.99 -0.19
C ARG A 74 11.47 15.85 0.85
N LYS A 75 12.65 16.30 0.47
CA LYS A 75 13.87 16.21 1.28
C LYS A 75 13.62 16.54 2.74
N ALA A 76 14.07 15.68 3.65
CA ALA A 76 13.91 15.81 5.10
C ALA A 76 12.46 16.01 5.57
N THR A 77 11.45 15.64 4.77
CA THR A 77 10.04 15.81 5.14
C THR A 77 9.29 14.49 5.03
N TRP A 78 9.16 13.92 3.83
CA TRP A 78 8.58 12.59 3.57
C TRP A 78 8.99 12.03 2.21
N VAL A 79 8.85 10.72 2.07
CA VAL A 79 8.98 10.02 0.79
C VAL A 79 7.67 9.27 0.50
N GLN A 80 7.16 9.38 -0.73
CA GLN A 80 5.91 8.76 -1.16
C GLN A 80 6.14 7.81 -2.33
N PHE A 81 5.50 6.64 -2.27
CA PHE A 81 5.50 5.62 -3.30
C PHE A 81 4.13 4.93 -3.39
N GLY A 82 3.97 3.95 -4.27
CA GLY A 82 2.75 3.14 -4.32
C GLY A 82 1.91 3.37 -5.57
N ILE A 83 2.53 3.80 -6.68
CA ILE A 83 2.00 3.60 -8.02
C ILE A 83 2.81 2.45 -8.62
N ALA A 84 2.14 1.37 -9.05
CA ALA A 84 2.82 0.17 -9.56
C ALA A 84 3.66 0.47 -10.81
N ALA A 85 4.72 -0.32 -11.00
CA ALA A 85 5.63 -0.20 -12.15
C ALA A 85 4.92 -0.41 -13.49
N ASP A 86 3.98 -1.39 -13.54
CA ASP A 86 3.13 -1.66 -14.68
C ASP A 86 1.87 -0.77 -14.63
N PRO A 87 1.62 0.06 -15.66
CA PRO A 87 0.45 0.94 -15.70
C PRO A 87 -0.88 0.18 -15.72
N LYS A 88 -0.96 -1.03 -16.24
CA LYS A 88 -2.19 -1.85 -16.21
C LYS A 88 -2.53 -2.25 -14.78
N VAL A 89 -1.52 -2.66 -14.01
CA VAL A 89 -1.67 -2.98 -12.59
C VAL A 89 -2.05 -1.71 -11.81
N ALA A 90 -1.34 -0.61 -12.03
CA ALA A 90 -1.62 0.66 -11.37
C ALA A 90 -3.06 1.13 -11.60
N GLN A 91 -3.57 1.07 -12.84
CA GLN A 91 -4.94 1.43 -13.19
C GLN A 91 -5.98 0.50 -12.53
N ALA A 92 -5.73 -0.81 -12.51
CA ALA A 92 -6.65 -1.79 -11.90
C ALA A 92 -6.85 -1.56 -10.39
N TRP A 93 -5.86 -0.99 -9.70
CA TRP A 93 -5.92 -0.69 -8.28
C TRP A 93 -6.35 0.74 -7.95
N ARG A 94 -6.37 1.63 -8.94
CA ARG A 94 -6.59 3.08 -8.73
C ARG A 94 -7.92 3.42 -8.07
N THR A 95 -8.94 2.59 -8.25
CA THR A 95 -10.30 2.79 -7.71
C THR A 95 -10.66 1.85 -6.57
N ARG A 96 -9.74 0.97 -6.15
CA ARG A 96 -9.97 0.04 -5.05
C ARG A 96 -9.71 0.72 -3.71
N THR A 97 -10.65 1.54 -3.28
CA THR A 97 -10.55 2.27 -2.01
C THR A 97 -10.76 1.38 -0.79
N ILE A 98 -10.30 1.85 0.35
CA ILE A 98 -10.59 1.30 1.67
C ILE A 98 -11.17 2.40 2.59
N PRO A 99 -12.03 2.04 3.55
CA PRO A 99 -12.50 2.97 4.57
C PRO A 99 -11.35 3.56 5.39
N ASP A 100 -11.51 4.79 5.85
CA ASP A 100 -10.54 5.38 6.76
C ASP A 100 -10.54 4.65 8.11
N ASP A 101 -9.34 4.44 8.66
CA ASP A 101 -9.21 3.95 10.02
C ASP A 101 -9.43 5.10 11.02
N PRO A 102 -9.97 4.82 12.22
CA PRO A 102 -10.00 5.81 13.29
C PRO A 102 -8.58 6.14 13.76
N PHE A 103 -8.36 7.38 14.18
CA PHE A 103 -7.08 7.78 14.75
C PHE A 103 -6.82 7.06 16.08
N ALA A 104 -5.78 6.25 16.13
CA ALA A 104 -5.42 5.43 17.30
C ALA A 104 -4.46 6.14 18.27
N GLY A 105 -4.29 7.46 18.15
CA GLY A 105 -3.37 8.22 19.01
C GLY A 105 -1.89 8.11 18.61
N ILE A 106 -1.58 7.52 17.46
CA ILE A 106 -0.21 7.38 16.96
C ILE A 106 0.10 8.53 16.01
N SER A 107 0.99 9.43 16.42
CA SER A 107 1.36 10.63 15.68
C SER A 107 2.27 10.34 14.49
N ASN A 108 2.19 11.19 13.47
CA ASN A 108 3.02 11.17 12.26
C ASN A 108 4.46 11.68 12.55
N LYS A 109 5.22 10.94 13.33
CA LYS A 109 6.61 11.24 13.68
C LYS A 109 7.59 10.65 12.68
N ARG A 110 8.87 11.06 12.76
CA ARG A 110 9.92 10.48 11.92
C ARG A 110 9.91 8.95 12.00
N GLY A 111 9.98 8.31 10.87
CA GLY A 111 9.98 6.86 10.70
C GLY A 111 8.59 6.25 10.55
N THR A 112 7.51 6.94 10.91
CA THR A 112 6.16 6.38 10.75
C THR A 112 5.72 6.36 9.30
N ILE A 113 4.80 5.41 8.97
CA ILE A 113 4.23 5.23 7.63
C ILE A 113 2.71 5.32 7.68
N ALA A 114 2.13 6.03 6.71
CA ALA A 114 0.69 6.19 6.55
C ALA A 114 0.28 6.16 5.09
N PHE A 115 -1.01 5.92 4.82
CA PHE A 115 -1.56 6.05 3.45
C PHE A 115 -1.75 7.51 3.07
N ALA A 116 -1.38 7.83 1.82
CA ALA A 116 -1.83 9.05 1.17
C ALA A 116 -3.27 8.88 0.69
N PHE A 117 -4.06 9.95 0.77
CA PHE A 117 -5.46 9.97 0.33
C PHE A 117 -5.75 11.25 -0.43
N LYS A 118 -6.80 11.23 -1.25
CA LYS A 118 -7.35 12.42 -1.92
C LYS A 118 -8.59 12.91 -1.18
N ASP A 119 -9.54 12.02 -1.01
CA ASP A 119 -10.83 12.26 -0.38
C ASP A 119 -11.02 11.30 0.79
N ARG A 120 -12.01 11.54 1.65
CA ARG A 120 -12.39 10.64 2.73
C ARG A 120 -12.72 9.25 2.15
N ASP A 121 -12.30 8.19 2.84
CA ASP A 121 -12.42 6.80 2.40
C ASP A 121 -11.80 6.55 1.00
N GLY A 122 -10.83 7.40 0.61
CA GLY A 122 -10.21 7.38 -0.71
C GLY A 122 -8.80 6.80 -0.75
N ARG A 123 -8.35 6.12 0.31
CA ARG A 123 -7.04 5.45 0.36
C ARG A 123 -7.06 4.24 -0.57
N THR A 124 -6.02 4.10 -1.41
CA THR A 124 -5.90 2.97 -2.34
C THR A 124 -4.59 2.20 -2.15
N THR A 125 -3.49 2.71 -2.71
CA THR A 125 -2.21 2.00 -2.79
C THR A 125 -1.01 2.84 -2.38
N GLN A 126 -1.15 4.17 -2.35
CA GLN A 126 -0.02 5.07 -2.12
C GLN A 126 0.20 5.28 -0.63
N VAL A 127 1.46 5.17 -0.23
CA VAL A 127 1.91 5.35 1.14
C VAL A 127 3.09 6.31 1.21
N PHE A 128 3.33 6.89 2.38
CA PHE A 128 4.50 7.73 2.60
C PHE A 128 5.17 7.40 3.94
N ILE A 129 6.49 7.56 3.97
CA ILE A 129 7.30 7.48 5.19
C ILE A 129 7.65 8.90 5.63
N ASN A 130 7.42 9.23 6.89
CA ASN A 130 7.79 10.51 7.48
C ASN A 130 9.31 10.56 7.73
N LEU A 131 10.01 11.56 7.17
CA LEU A 131 11.44 11.79 7.40
C LEU A 131 11.73 12.75 8.56
N LYS A 132 10.71 13.38 9.09
CA LYS A 132 10.75 14.22 10.31
C LYS A 132 9.48 14.06 11.11
N ASP A 133 9.36 14.79 12.20
CA ASP A 133 8.09 14.96 12.91
C ASP A 133 7.17 15.88 12.07
N ASN A 134 6.10 15.28 11.53
CA ASN A 134 5.06 15.94 10.75
C ASN A 134 3.72 16.02 11.50
N SER A 135 3.69 15.68 12.80
CA SER A 135 2.46 15.58 13.61
C SER A 135 1.60 16.84 13.54
N ALA A 136 2.20 18.02 13.61
CA ALA A 136 1.48 19.30 13.58
C ALA A 136 0.65 19.51 12.31
N THR A 137 1.02 18.88 11.18
CA THR A 137 0.36 19.05 9.89
C THR A 137 -0.41 17.81 9.43
N HIS A 138 -0.01 16.62 9.87
CA HIS A 138 -0.60 15.37 9.43
C HIS A 138 -1.63 14.79 10.40
N ASP A 139 -1.45 14.95 11.72
CA ASP A 139 -2.40 14.41 12.70
C ASP A 139 -3.79 15.06 12.67
N PRO A 140 -3.95 16.36 12.33
CA PRO A 140 -5.27 16.95 12.10
C PRO A 140 -6.00 16.42 10.86
N GLU A 141 -5.27 15.75 9.96
CA GLU A 141 -5.78 15.13 8.74
C GLU A 141 -5.86 13.60 8.95
N PRO A 142 -6.69 12.85 8.20
CA PRO A 142 -6.82 11.39 8.34
C PRO A 142 -5.61 10.60 7.79
N PHE A 143 -4.38 11.06 8.05
CA PHE A 143 -3.15 10.30 7.79
C PHE A 143 -2.89 9.34 8.95
N VAL A 144 -3.69 8.29 9.05
CA VAL A 144 -3.59 7.33 10.13
C VAL A 144 -2.37 6.44 9.94
N VAL A 145 -1.47 6.46 10.93
CA VAL A 145 -0.25 5.66 10.97
C VAL A 145 -0.60 4.20 11.15
N PHE A 146 -0.05 3.32 10.31
CA PHE A 146 -0.24 1.86 10.40
C PHE A 146 1.05 1.09 10.70
N GLY A 147 2.20 1.76 10.70
CA GLY A 147 3.49 1.13 10.93
C GLY A 147 4.62 2.13 11.10
N ASP A 148 5.81 1.62 11.33
CA ASP A 148 7.04 2.39 11.47
C ASP A 148 8.25 1.67 10.88
N VAL A 149 9.26 2.43 10.49
CA VAL A 149 10.54 1.92 9.98
C VAL A 149 11.39 1.45 11.16
N GLU A 150 11.49 0.15 11.33
CA GLU A 150 12.31 -0.49 12.35
C GLU A 150 13.82 -0.41 12.03
N ARG A 151 14.17 -0.48 10.72
CA ARG A 151 15.55 -0.38 10.22
C ARG A 151 15.58 0.25 8.83
N GLY A 152 16.67 0.98 8.50
CA GLY A 152 16.92 1.51 7.17
C GLY A 152 16.40 2.93 6.97
N MET A 153 16.25 3.72 8.02
CA MET A 153 15.93 5.15 7.88
C MET A 153 17.01 5.94 7.12
N ASP A 154 18.26 5.50 7.18
CA ASP A 154 19.37 6.04 6.38
C ASP A 154 19.15 5.80 4.88
N ALA A 155 18.65 4.63 4.48
CA ALA A 155 18.27 4.35 3.10
C ALA A 155 17.08 5.24 2.66
N ALA A 156 16.10 5.46 3.53
CA ALA A 156 14.98 6.36 3.25
C ALA A 156 15.43 7.83 3.08
N ASP A 157 16.37 8.30 3.92
CA ASP A 157 16.93 9.65 3.83
C ASP A 157 17.80 9.85 2.57
N ALA A 158 18.43 8.78 2.06
CA ALA A 158 19.30 8.79 0.88
C ALA A 158 18.55 8.74 -0.46
N LEU A 159 17.23 8.63 -0.45
CA LEU A 159 16.40 8.62 -1.66
C LEU A 159 16.53 9.95 -2.43
N TYR A 160 16.66 9.87 -3.75
CA TYR A 160 16.85 11.02 -4.62
C TYR A 160 15.68 12.00 -4.53
N ALA A 161 15.97 13.24 -4.08
CA ALA A 161 14.95 14.24 -3.74
C ALA A 161 14.90 15.45 -4.69
N GLU A 162 15.84 15.57 -5.64
CA GLU A 162 15.96 16.81 -6.44
C GLU A 162 14.82 17.01 -7.44
N TYR A 163 14.05 15.97 -7.76
CA TYR A 163 12.81 16.13 -8.52
C TYR A 163 11.63 16.62 -7.67
N GLY A 164 11.71 16.51 -6.34
CA GLY A 164 10.68 16.97 -5.42
C GLY A 164 9.29 16.41 -5.76
N GLU A 165 8.42 17.28 -6.23
CA GLU A 165 7.05 16.96 -6.63
C GLU A 165 6.84 16.87 -8.16
N ALA A 166 7.89 17.08 -8.96
CA ALA A 166 7.76 17.16 -10.42
C ALA A 166 7.37 15.83 -11.07
N ALA A 167 7.82 14.69 -10.51
CA ALA A 167 7.58 13.36 -11.08
C ALA A 167 6.16 12.82 -10.85
N GLY A 168 5.35 13.44 -10.00
CA GLY A 168 3.99 12.93 -9.74
C GLY A 168 3.16 13.82 -8.82
N GLY A 169 3.81 14.73 -8.09
CA GLY A 169 3.15 15.60 -7.12
C GLY A 169 2.42 14.82 -6.03
N GLY A 170 1.66 15.53 -5.21
CA GLY A 170 0.73 14.92 -4.26
C GLY A 170 -0.52 14.40 -4.95
N ILE A 171 -1.15 13.39 -4.38
CA ILE A 171 -2.39 12.81 -4.92
C ILE A 171 -3.50 13.88 -5.11
N ARG A 172 -3.57 14.86 -4.20
CA ARG A 172 -4.52 15.99 -4.28
C ARG A 172 -4.18 17.00 -5.39
N ALA A 173 -2.94 17.03 -5.87
CA ALA A 173 -2.51 17.96 -6.91
C ALA A 173 -2.91 17.54 -8.34
N GLY A 174 -3.47 16.34 -8.53
CA GLY A 174 -3.97 15.85 -9.82
C GLY A 174 -2.88 15.59 -10.89
N ARG A 175 -1.60 15.59 -10.51
CA ARG A 175 -0.46 15.47 -11.45
C ARG A 175 0.03 14.03 -11.64
N GLN A 176 -0.73 13.03 -11.23
CA GLN A 176 -0.30 11.64 -11.24
C GLN A 176 -0.76 10.87 -12.49
N ASP A 177 -1.63 11.43 -13.29
CA ASP A 177 -2.16 10.75 -14.48
C ASP A 177 -1.07 10.24 -15.43
N PRO A 178 0.01 11.00 -15.77
CA PRO A 178 1.07 10.49 -16.60
C PRO A 178 1.78 9.27 -16.00
N VAL A 179 1.93 9.22 -14.66
CA VAL A 179 2.55 8.07 -13.97
C VAL A 179 1.62 6.85 -14.04
N PHE A 180 0.33 7.02 -13.80
CA PHE A 180 -0.65 5.94 -13.91
C PHE A 180 -0.80 5.42 -15.35
N GLN A 181 -0.64 6.28 -16.36
CA GLN A 181 -0.77 5.90 -17.77
C GLN A 181 0.52 5.30 -18.34
N GLY A 182 1.68 5.83 -17.96
CA GLY A 182 2.96 5.45 -18.53
C GLY A 182 3.84 4.56 -17.65
N GLY A 183 3.51 4.44 -16.34
CA GLY A 183 4.25 3.60 -15.39
C GLY A 183 5.74 3.89 -15.36
N ASN A 184 6.55 2.85 -15.17
CA ASN A 184 8.00 2.98 -15.14
C ASN A 184 8.62 3.43 -16.47
N ALA A 185 7.98 3.18 -17.61
CA ALA A 185 8.50 3.67 -18.91
C ALA A 185 8.52 5.20 -18.91
N TYR A 186 7.42 5.84 -18.51
CA TYR A 186 7.33 7.29 -18.36
C TYR A 186 8.34 7.83 -17.33
N LEU A 187 8.39 7.20 -16.14
CA LEU A 187 9.27 7.68 -15.08
C LEU A 187 10.77 7.53 -15.43
N LYS A 188 11.14 6.45 -16.14
CA LYS A 188 12.54 6.26 -16.61
C LYS A 188 12.95 7.29 -17.67
N ASP A 189 12.02 7.66 -18.55
CA ASP A 189 12.29 8.65 -19.61
C ASP A 189 12.39 10.07 -19.04
N LYS A 190 11.43 10.48 -18.20
CA LYS A 190 11.33 11.86 -17.71
C LYS A 190 12.08 12.12 -16.40
N PHE A 191 12.26 11.10 -15.56
CA PHE A 191 12.82 11.19 -14.21
C PHE A 191 13.77 10.02 -13.91
N PRO A 192 14.85 9.85 -14.71
CA PRO A 192 15.71 8.65 -14.69
C PRO A 192 16.41 8.40 -13.34
N LEU A 193 16.63 9.45 -12.54
CA LEU A 193 17.34 9.36 -11.25
C LEU A 193 16.45 8.96 -10.08
N LEU A 194 15.12 8.76 -10.29
CA LEU A 194 14.26 8.29 -9.22
C LEU A 194 14.68 6.92 -8.72
N ASP A 195 14.84 6.82 -7.42
CA ASP A 195 15.04 5.55 -6.72
C ASP A 195 13.77 4.68 -6.78
N TYR A 196 13.95 3.37 -6.55
CA TYR A 196 12.88 2.40 -6.72
C TYR A 196 12.97 1.25 -5.71
N ILE A 197 11.86 0.56 -5.53
CA ILE A 197 11.75 -0.68 -4.78
C ILE A 197 12.10 -1.83 -5.72
N ILE A 198 13.13 -2.62 -5.40
CA ILE A 198 13.49 -3.84 -6.12
C ILE A 198 12.44 -4.91 -5.81
N SER A 199 12.16 -5.09 -4.53
CA SER A 199 11.13 -6.03 -4.07
C SER A 199 10.57 -5.63 -2.70
N ALA A 200 9.29 -6.00 -2.45
CA ALA A 200 8.63 -5.88 -1.16
C ALA A 200 8.15 -7.24 -0.69
N ARG A 201 8.58 -7.71 0.50
CA ARG A 201 8.24 -9.04 1.01
C ARG A 201 7.92 -9.00 2.50
N ILE A 202 6.93 -9.80 2.91
CA ILE A 202 6.70 -10.07 4.33
C ILE A 202 7.84 -10.95 4.85
N VAL A 203 8.43 -10.56 5.99
CA VAL A 203 9.58 -11.24 6.59
C VAL A 203 9.32 -11.47 8.08
N GLY A 204 8.70 -12.59 8.38
CA GLY A 204 8.38 -13.00 9.74
C GLY A 204 7.21 -12.22 10.40
N PRO A 205 6.78 -12.71 11.56
CA PRO A 205 5.82 -12.01 12.41
C PRO A 205 6.44 -10.78 13.04
#